data_25f93cb82d28f1e89d63d79b972532a6
#
_entry.id   25f93cb82d28f1e89d63d79b972532a6
#
_cell.length_a   1.000
_cell.length_b   1.000
_cell.length_c   1.000
_cell.angle_alpha   90.00
_cell.angle_beta   90.00
_cell.angle_gamma   90.00
#
_symmetry.space_group_name_H-M   'P 1'
#
loop_
_entity.id
_entity.type
_entity.pdbx_description
1 polymer ?
#
loop_
_entity_poly.entity_id
_entity_poly.type
_entity_poly.pdbx_seq_one_letter_code
_entity_poly.pdbx_strand_id
1 'polypeptide(L)'
;MEFIAPCHFGLEAVLKKEILDLGYEVSSVEDGRVTFAGDENAICRANVFLRTAERVLVKVGSFHAETFEELFQGTRGIAWEDYVPEDGKFWVAKAASIKSRLFSPSDIQSIMKKAMVERLKTVYHKEWFAESGASFPVRVFLLKDEVVIGLDTTGESLHKRGYRKLTAKAPIAENLAAALIMLTPWHKDLSLIHISEPTR
;
A
#
# COMPACT_ATOMS: atom_id res chain seq x y z
N MET A 1 9.60 -6.36 -10.43
CA MET A 1 8.38 -5.56 -10.11
C MET A 1 8.72 -4.54 -9.03
N GLU A 2 8.01 -3.42 -8.96
CA GLU A 2 8.13 -2.46 -7.85
C GLU A 2 6.95 -2.62 -6.88
N PHE A 3 7.25 -2.48 -5.60
CA PHE A 3 6.28 -2.58 -4.51
C PHE A 3 6.29 -1.32 -3.67
N ILE A 4 5.13 -0.95 -3.15
CA ILE A 4 4.97 0.17 -2.23
C ILE A 4 4.49 -0.38 -0.90
N ALA A 5 5.21 -0.07 0.17
CA ALA A 5 4.85 -0.40 1.54
C ALA A 5 4.55 0.88 2.33
N PRO A 6 3.27 1.26 2.50
CA PRO A 6 2.88 2.35 3.39
C PRO A 6 3.15 2.01 4.85
N CYS A 7 3.57 3.02 5.63
CA CYS A 7 3.77 2.92 7.07
C CYS A 7 3.30 4.20 7.78
N HIS A 8 3.29 4.19 9.10
CA HIS A 8 3.11 5.41 9.88
C HIS A 8 4.28 6.36 9.66
N PHE A 9 4.00 7.66 9.62
CA PHE A 9 5.02 8.70 9.50
C PHE A 9 6.08 8.57 10.60
N GLY A 10 7.35 8.67 10.22
CA GLY A 10 8.51 8.53 11.10
C GLY A 10 8.99 7.08 11.28
N LEU A 11 8.31 6.09 10.70
CA LEU A 11 8.72 4.68 10.73
C LEU A 11 9.40 4.20 9.45
N GLU A 12 9.62 5.08 8.48
CA GLU A 12 10.18 4.74 7.17
C GLU A 12 11.57 4.10 7.29
N ALA A 13 12.40 4.58 8.22
CA ALA A 13 13.73 4.01 8.45
C ALA A 13 13.68 2.60 9.02
N VAL A 14 12.71 2.31 9.90
CA VAL A 14 12.49 0.98 10.48
C VAL A 14 12.00 0.02 9.41
N LEU A 15 10.98 0.44 8.63
CA LEU A 15 10.44 -0.36 7.53
C LEU A 15 11.49 -0.62 6.44
N LYS A 16 12.29 0.41 6.08
CA LYS A 16 13.43 0.24 5.16
C LYS A 16 14.36 -0.86 5.63
N LYS A 17 14.72 -0.87 6.92
CA LYS A 17 15.57 -1.92 7.48
C LYS A 17 14.94 -3.30 7.36
N GLU A 18 13.64 -3.45 7.67
CA GLU A 18 12.94 -4.74 7.50
C GLU A 18 12.98 -5.23 6.05
N ILE A 19 12.79 -4.33 5.08
CA ILE A 19 12.82 -4.67 3.65
C ILE A 19 14.20 -5.14 3.22
N LEU A 20 15.27 -4.44 3.68
CA LEU A 20 16.65 -4.82 3.42
C LEU A 20 17.01 -6.18 4.09
N ASP A 21 16.53 -6.40 5.32
CA ASP A 21 16.73 -7.67 6.05
C ASP A 21 16.03 -8.86 5.37
N LEU A 22 14.97 -8.61 4.59
CA LEU A 22 14.34 -9.61 3.73
C LEU A 22 15.10 -9.87 2.42
N GLY A 23 16.15 -9.09 2.13
CA GLY A 23 17.00 -9.23 0.95
C GLY A 23 16.49 -8.46 -0.28
N TYR A 24 15.58 -7.48 -0.12
CA TYR A 24 15.08 -6.67 -1.22
C TYR A 24 15.80 -5.32 -1.30
N GLU A 25 15.93 -4.79 -2.52
CA GLU A 25 16.49 -3.47 -2.77
C GLU A 25 15.43 -2.38 -2.61
N VAL A 26 15.76 -1.32 -1.86
CA VAL A 26 14.88 -0.16 -1.68
C VAL A 26 15.15 0.85 -2.79
N SER A 27 14.11 1.15 -3.59
CA SER A 27 14.17 2.11 -4.70
C SER A 27 13.99 3.55 -4.22
N SER A 28 13.04 3.80 -3.30
CA SER A 28 12.81 5.13 -2.73
C SER A 28 12.24 5.05 -1.31
N VAL A 29 12.49 6.13 -0.56
CA VAL A 29 11.89 6.35 0.77
C VAL A 29 11.24 7.72 0.74
N GLU A 30 9.95 7.76 0.99
CA GLU A 30 9.15 8.98 1.02
C GLU A 30 8.34 9.03 2.32
N ASP A 31 7.85 10.18 2.68
CA ASP A 31 7.02 10.35 3.88
C ASP A 31 5.83 9.36 3.89
N GLY A 32 5.82 8.45 4.87
CA GLY A 32 4.77 7.46 5.07
C GLY A 32 4.82 6.26 4.14
N ARG A 33 5.87 6.05 3.32
CA ARG A 33 6.01 4.89 2.45
C ARG A 33 7.45 4.57 2.05
N VAL A 34 7.70 3.30 1.78
CA VAL A 34 8.96 2.80 1.20
C VAL A 34 8.64 2.03 -0.07
N THR A 35 9.35 2.34 -1.16
CA THR A 35 9.25 1.60 -2.43
C THR A 35 10.46 0.68 -2.58
N PHE A 36 10.24 -0.56 -3.00
CA PHE A 36 11.29 -1.56 -3.14
C PHE A 36 11.07 -2.44 -4.37
N ALA A 37 12.14 -3.05 -4.86
CA ALA A 37 12.12 -3.97 -5.98
C ALA A 37 12.07 -5.43 -5.49
N GLY A 38 11.34 -6.27 -6.21
CA GLY A 38 11.24 -7.70 -5.91
C GLY A 38 10.62 -8.50 -7.05
N ASP A 39 10.62 -9.81 -6.89
CA ASP A 39 9.94 -10.77 -7.76
C ASP A 39 8.47 -11.01 -7.30
N GLU A 40 7.77 -11.94 -7.93
CA GLU A 40 6.41 -12.32 -7.55
C GLU A 40 6.33 -12.90 -6.12
N ASN A 41 7.39 -13.57 -5.66
CA ASN A 41 7.47 -14.11 -4.30
C ASN A 41 7.51 -12.99 -3.25
N ALA A 42 7.96 -11.79 -3.64
CA ALA A 42 7.98 -10.64 -2.74
C ALA A 42 6.58 -10.27 -2.25
N ILE A 43 5.52 -10.54 -3.02
CA ILE A 43 4.12 -10.34 -2.60
C ILE A 43 3.87 -11.13 -1.31
N CYS A 44 4.10 -12.44 -1.35
CA CYS A 44 3.85 -13.31 -0.20
C CYS A 44 4.81 -13.00 0.95
N ARG A 45 6.11 -12.90 0.67
CA ARG A 45 7.13 -12.68 1.71
C ARG A 45 6.95 -11.35 2.43
N ALA A 46 6.72 -10.26 1.71
CA ALA A 46 6.50 -8.97 2.32
C ALA A 46 5.22 -8.93 3.17
N ASN A 47 4.10 -9.49 2.68
CA ASN A 47 2.87 -9.56 3.45
C ASN A 47 3.00 -10.42 4.73
N VAL A 48 3.81 -11.48 4.71
CA VAL A 48 4.01 -12.34 5.88
C VAL A 48 4.99 -11.72 6.88
N PHE A 49 6.11 -11.20 6.42
CA PHE A 49 7.26 -10.89 7.28
C PHE A 49 7.38 -9.41 7.67
N LEU A 50 6.86 -8.45 6.89
CA LEU A 50 6.91 -7.04 7.28
C LEU A 50 5.95 -6.79 8.47
N ARG A 51 6.51 -6.29 9.57
CA ARG A 51 5.77 -6.03 10.82
C ARG A 51 5.36 -4.58 10.98
N THR A 52 6.08 -3.66 10.35
CA THR A 52 5.88 -2.21 10.49
C THR A 52 5.11 -1.59 9.32
N ALA A 53 4.98 -2.30 8.20
CA ALA A 53 4.13 -1.90 7.10
C ALA A 53 2.63 -1.98 7.46
N GLU A 54 1.83 -1.11 6.86
CA GLU A 54 0.37 -1.20 6.93
C GLU A 54 -0.20 -2.14 5.88
N ARG A 55 0.43 -2.14 4.69
CA ARG A 55 0.05 -2.91 3.50
C ARG A 55 1.25 -3.13 2.59
N VAL A 56 1.06 -4.00 1.62
CA VAL A 56 1.98 -4.21 0.50
C VAL A 56 1.19 -4.03 -0.79
N LEU A 57 1.65 -3.11 -1.65
CA LEU A 57 1.00 -2.79 -2.91
C LEU A 57 1.96 -3.10 -4.06
N VAL A 58 1.46 -3.67 -5.14
CA VAL A 58 2.19 -3.71 -6.42
C VAL A 58 2.04 -2.37 -7.10
N LYS A 59 3.14 -1.69 -7.40
CA LYS A 59 3.12 -0.43 -8.16
C LYS A 59 2.75 -0.72 -9.60
N VAL A 60 1.61 -0.22 -10.05
CA VAL A 60 1.10 -0.47 -11.41
C VAL A 60 1.40 0.69 -12.36
N GLY A 61 1.66 1.88 -11.85
CA GLY A 61 2.01 3.04 -12.66
C GLY A 61 2.29 4.29 -11.85
N SER A 62 2.95 5.25 -12.50
CA SER A 62 3.13 6.61 -11.98
C SER A 62 3.18 7.60 -13.14
N PHE A 63 2.59 8.79 -12.94
CA PHE A 63 2.56 9.86 -13.92
C PHE A 63 2.23 11.19 -13.24
N HIS A 64 2.48 12.31 -13.94
CA HIS A 64 2.11 13.64 -13.48
C HIS A 64 0.68 13.99 -13.88
N ALA A 65 -0.10 14.62 -12.99
CA ALA A 65 -1.45 15.11 -13.28
C ALA A 65 -1.83 16.30 -12.41
N GLU A 66 -2.07 17.44 -13.05
CA GLU A 66 -2.57 18.67 -12.43
C GLU A 66 -4.08 18.84 -12.63
N THR A 67 -4.64 18.15 -13.61
CA THR A 67 -6.06 18.21 -14.00
C THR A 67 -6.71 16.83 -13.95
N PHE A 68 -8.05 16.82 -13.82
CA PHE A 68 -8.81 15.57 -13.87
C PHE A 68 -8.73 14.87 -15.23
N GLU A 69 -8.53 15.62 -16.31
CA GLU A 69 -8.34 15.03 -17.64
C GLU A 69 -7.00 14.31 -17.72
N GLU A 70 -5.91 14.90 -17.23
CA GLU A 70 -4.61 14.25 -17.16
C GLU A 70 -4.64 13.00 -16.27
N LEU A 71 -5.33 13.09 -15.11
CA LEU A 71 -5.56 11.93 -14.23
C LEU A 71 -6.30 10.81 -14.97
N PHE A 72 -7.35 11.17 -15.73
CA PHE A 72 -8.12 10.19 -16.50
C PHE A 72 -7.26 9.53 -17.59
N GLN A 73 -6.56 10.32 -18.40
CA GLN A 73 -5.75 9.80 -19.51
C GLN A 73 -4.56 8.99 -19.00
N GLY A 74 -3.87 9.46 -17.95
CA GLY A 74 -2.77 8.72 -17.31
C GLY A 74 -3.24 7.38 -16.75
N THR A 75 -4.37 7.36 -16.05
CA THR A 75 -4.96 6.13 -15.51
C THR A 75 -5.42 5.18 -16.63
N ARG A 76 -6.03 5.69 -17.70
CA ARG A 76 -6.46 4.90 -18.87
C ARG A 76 -5.27 4.33 -19.63
N GLY A 77 -4.12 5.01 -19.62
CA GLY A 77 -2.89 4.57 -20.30
C GLY A 77 -2.24 3.33 -19.66
N ILE A 78 -2.59 2.97 -18.43
CA ILE A 78 -2.07 1.79 -17.73
C ILE A 78 -2.69 0.52 -18.34
N ALA A 79 -1.89 -0.53 -18.49
CA ALA A 79 -2.35 -1.85 -18.94
C ALA A 79 -3.05 -2.61 -17.82
N TRP A 80 -4.28 -2.21 -17.49
CA TRP A 80 -5.06 -2.81 -16.40
C TRP A 80 -5.39 -4.27 -16.63
N GLU A 81 -5.47 -4.71 -17.87
CA GLU A 81 -5.66 -6.09 -18.29
C GLU A 81 -4.59 -7.07 -17.80
N ASP A 82 -3.37 -6.57 -17.52
CA ASP A 82 -2.27 -7.37 -16.99
C ASP A 82 -2.48 -7.72 -15.49
N TYR A 83 -3.36 -6.97 -14.81
CA TYR A 83 -3.59 -7.08 -13.37
C TYR A 83 -5.00 -7.54 -13.02
N VAL A 84 -5.99 -7.12 -13.80
CA VAL A 84 -7.41 -7.32 -13.50
C VAL A 84 -8.04 -8.19 -14.57
N PRO A 85 -8.41 -9.45 -14.27
CA PRO A 85 -9.10 -10.32 -15.22
C PRO A 85 -10.51 -9.79 -15.52
N GLU A 86 -11.11 -10.31 -16.57
CA GLU A 86 -12.40 -9.88 -17.10
C GLU A 86 -13.55 -9.89 -16.08
N ASP A 87 -13.56 -10.86 -15.17
CA ASP A 87 -14.56 -11.03 -14.11
C ASP A 87 -14.14 -10.36 -12.78
N GLY A 88 -12.93 -9.77 -12.73
CA GLY A 88 -12.36 -9.17 -11.53
C GLY A 88 -13.17 -8.01 -10.99
N LYS A 89 -13.35 -7.94 -9.67
CA LYS A 89 -13.96 -6.82 -8.97
C LYS A 89 -12.90 -5.78 -8.63
N PHE A 90 -12.96 -4.60 -9.22
CA PHE A 90 -11.96 -3.57 -9.04
C PHE A 90 -12.57 -2.22 -8.63
N TRP A 91 -11.90 -1.51 -7.74
CA TRP A 91 -12.29 -0.18 -7.29
C TRP A 91 -11.10 0.57 -6.70
N VAL A 92 -11.19 1.90 -6.64
CA VAL A 92 -10.20 2.72 -5.95
C VAL A 92 -10.58 2.80 -4.47
N ALA A 93 -9.89 2.02 -3.64
CA ALA A 93 -10.20 1.86 -2.22
C ALA A 93 -9.79 3.08 -1.38
N LYS A 94 -8.71 3.76 -1.78
CA LYS A 94 -8.22 4.96 -1.09
C LYS A 94 -7.50 5.88 -2.07
N ALA A 95 -7.82 7.17 -1.99
CA ALA A 95 -7.06 8.25 -2.60
C ALA A 95 -6.48 9.14 -1.49
N ALA A 96 -5.18 9.41 -1.55
CA ALA A 96 -4.51 10.34 -0.66
C ALA A 96 -3.87 11.43 -1.52
N SER A 97 -4.18 12.69 -1.26
CA SER A 97 -3.62 13.83 -1.98
C SER A 97 -2.98 14.81 -1.00
N ILE A 98 -1.71 15.12 -1.23
CA ILE A 98 -0.91 16.02 -0.41
C ILE A 98 -0.22 17.04 -1.32
N LYS A 99 -0.43 18.34 -1.06
CA LYS A 99 0.20 19.44 -1.80
C LYS A 99 0.02 19.32 -3.32
N SER A 100 -1.14 18.86 -3.77
CA SER A 100 -1.50 18.66 -5.17
C SER A 100 -2.73 19.48 -5.53
N ARG A 101 -2.89 19.82 -6.82
CA ARG A 101 -4.05 20.57 -7.31
C ARG A 101 -5.34 19.77 -7.22
N LEU A 102 -5.26 18.48 -7.46
CA LEU A 102 -6.36 17.54 -7.27
C LEU A 102 -6.43 17.14 -5.80
N PHE A 103 -7.37 17.70 -5.05
CA PHE A 103 -7.45 17.53 -3.59
C PHE A 103 -8.68 16.74 -3.10
N SER A 104 -9.68 16.50 -3.97
CA SER A 104 -10.91 15.77 -3.60
C SER A 104 -10.71 14.25 -3.77
N PRO A 105 -10.61 13.45 -2.68
CA PRO A 105 -10.43 12.00 -2.79
C PRO A 105 -11.58 11.31 -3.53
N SER A 106 -12.82 11.75 -3.33
CA SER A 106 -14.01 11.17 -3.98
C SER A 106 -13.99 11.34 -5.49
N ASP A 107 -13.60 12.55 -5.96
CA ASP A 107 -13.54 12.84 -7.39
C ASP A 107 -12.39 12.07 -8.06
N ILE A 108 -11.22 12.03 -7.41
CA ILE A 108 -10.08 11.21 -7.85
C ILE A 108 -10.51 9.75 -8.01
N GLN A 109 -11.17 9.17 -7.00
CA GLN A 109 -11.64 7.77 -7.04
C GLN A 109 -12.62 7.53 -8.18
N SER A 110 -13.59 8.44 -8.36
CA SER A 110 -14.62 8.31 -9.39
C SER A 110 -14.03 8.39 -10.81
N ILE A 111 -13.15 9.36 -11.05
CA ILE A 111 -12.48 9.56 -12.34
C ILE A 111 -11.56 8.40 -12.68
N MET A 112 -10.77 7.95 -11.71
CA MET A 112 -9.90 6.78 -11.91
C MET A 112 -10.70 5.51 -12.20
N LYS A 113 -11.78 5.23 -11.44
CA LYS A 113 -12.65 4.06 -11.71
C LYS A 113 -13.21 4.14 -13.13
N LYS A 114 -13.67 5.32 -13.58
CA LYS A 114 -14.15 5.52 -14.94
C LYS A 114 -13.05 5.23 -15.98
N ALA A 115 -11.86 5.74 -15.78
CA ALA A 115 -10.71 5.51 -16.68
C ALA A 115 -10.33 4.04 -16.79
N MET A 116 -10.32 3.32 -15.67
CA MET A 116 -10.08 1.86 -15.63
C MET A 116 -11.14 1.11 -16.43
N VAL A 117 -12.43 1.43 -16.21
CA VAL A 117 -13.55 0.83 -16.94
C VAL A 117 -13.42 1.07 -18.45
N GLU A 118 -13.14 2.31 -18.88
CA GLU A 118 -12.97 2.63 -20.30
C GLU A 118 -11.80 1.86 -20.96
N ARG A 119 -10.68 1.69 -20.23
CA ARG A 119 -9.57 0.86 -20.71
C ARG A 119 -9.99 -0.59 -20.87
N LEU A 120 -10.56 -1.19 -19.82
CA LEU A 120 -10.95 -2.59 -19.82
C LEU A 120 -12.06 -2.90 -20.82
N LYS A 121 -13.03 -1.98 -21.03
CA LYS A 121 -14.04 -2.09 -22.12
C LYS A 121 -13.38 -2.22 -23.49
N THR A 122 -12.37 -1.39 -23.74
CA THR A 122 -11.66 -1.40 -25.03
C THR A 122 -10.91 -2.72 -25.25
N VAL A 123 -10.30 -3.27 -24.19
CA VAL A 123 -9.49 -4.50 -24.29
C VAL A 123 -10.35 -5.76 -24.31
N TYR A 124 -11.33 -5.85 -23.42
CA TYR A 124 -12.20 -7.04 -23.33
C TYR A 124 -13.40 -7.00 -24.27
N HIS A 125 -13.59 -5.92 -25.02
CA HIS A 125 -14.72 -5.74 -25.96
C HIS A 125 -16.10 -5.95 -25.30
N LYS A 126 -16.26 -5.46 -24.05
CA LYS A 126 -17.47 -5.57 -23.24
C LYS A 126 -17.95 -4.21 -22.73
N GLU A 127 -19.27 -4.04 -22.70
CA GLU A 127 -19.90 -2.83 -22.16
C GLU A 127 -20.13 -2.90 -20.65
N TRP A 128 -20.17 -4.11 -20.09
CA TRP A 128 -20.46 -4.32 -18.67
C TRP A 128 -19.58 -5.43 -18.08
N PHE A 129 -19.18 -5.25 -16.81
CA PHE A 129 -18.36 -6.19 -16.05
C PHE A 129 -19.17 -6.77 -14.90
N ALA A 130 -19.19 -8.09 -14.77
CA ALA A 130 -19.96 -8.80 -13.74
C ALA A 130 -19.39 -8.58 -12.33
N GLU A 131 -18.10 -8.24 -12.22
CA GLU A 131 -17.38 -8.05 -10.95
C GLU A 131 -17.61 -9.20 -9.93
N SER A 132 -17.73 -10.42 -10.43
CA SER A 132 -18.05 -11.62 -9.63
C SER A 132 -16.81 -12.40 -9.17
N GLY A 133 -15.64 -12.07 -9.72
CA GLY A 133 -14.38 -12.74 -9.45
C GLY A 133 -13.62 -12.17 -8.25
N ALA A 134 -12.30 -12.34 -8.27
CA ALA A 134 -11.41 -11.86 -7.23
C ALA A 134 -11.41 -10.33 -7.09
N SER A 135 -11.08 -9.83 -5.91
CA SER A 135 -11.09 -8.42 -5.57
C SER A 135 -9.73 -7.77 -5.82
N PHE A 136 -9.72 -6.65 -6.56
CA PHE A 136 -8.55 -5.87 -6.93
C PHE A 136 -8.68 -4.42 -6.43
N PRO A 137 -8.48 -4.16 -5.13
CA PRO A 137 -8.54 -2.82 -4.58
C PRO A 137 -7.30 -2.02 -4.99
N VAL A 138 -7.53 -0.82 -5.53
CA VAL A 138 -6.47 0.10 -5.97
C VAL A 138 -6.32 1.22 -4.95
N ARG A 139 -5.08 1.63 -4.69
CA ARG A 139 -4.76 2.81 -3.88
C ARG A 139 -3.98 3.81 -4.71
N VAL A 140 -4.28 5.07 -4.53
CA VAL A 140 -3.61 6.15 -5.23
C VAL A 140 -3.04 7.16 -4.25
N PHE A 141 -1.82 7.59 -4.53
CA PHE A 141 -1.11 8.61 -3.79
C PHE A 141 -0.77 9.75 -4.74
N LEU A 142 -1.25 10.95 -4.43
CA LEU A 142 -0.86 12.17 -5.11
C LEU A 142 0.02 12.99 -4.17
N LEU A 143 1.22 13.31 -4.63
CA LEU A 143 2.14 14.16 -3.90
C LEU A 143 2.77 15.15 -4.88
N LYS A 144 2.50 16.45 -4.71
CA LYS A 144 3.00 17.50 -5.60
C LYS A 144 2.66 17.21 -7.08
N ASP A 145 1.41 16.84 -7.33
CA ASP A 145 0.86 16.48 -8.65
C ASP A 145 1.45 15.21 -9.30
N GLU A 146 2.37 14.51 -8.62
CA GLU A 146 2.81 13.17 -9.00
C GLU A 146 1.84 12.11 -8.48
N VAL A 147 1.29 11.36 -9.40
CA VAL A 147 0.35 10.25 -9.15
C VAL A 147 1.12 8.95 -9.10
N VAL A 148 0.96 8.21 -8.02
CA VAL A 148 1.50 6.85 -7.87
C VAL A 148 0.35 5.91 -7.56
N ILE A 149 0.22 4.84 -8.33
CA ILE A 149 -0.88 3.89 -8.24
C ILE A 149 -0.37 2.53 -7.80
N GLY A 150 -0.99 1.97 -6.77
CA GLY A 150 -0.67 0.65 -6.25
C GLY A 150 -1.90 -0.27 -6.20
N LEU A 151 -1.73 -1.51 -6.61
CA LEU A 151 -2.70 -2.57 -6.43
C LEU A 151 -2.48 -3.23 -5.08
N ASP A 152 -3.51 -3.25 -4.23
CA ASP A 152 -3.43 -3.76 -2.86
C ASP A 152 -3.45 -5.30 -2.85
N THR A 153 -2.38 -5.90 -2.32
CA THR A 153 -2.21 -7.35 -2.23
C THR A 153 -2.45 -7.91 -0.82
N THR A 154 -2.77 -7.03 0.14
CA THR A 154 -2.77 -7.39 1.56
C THR A 154 -4.12 -7.94 2.04
N GLY A 155 -5.23 -7.50 1.44
CA GLY A 155 -6.56 -7.80 1.98
C GLY A 155 -6.84 -7.02 3.26
N GLU A 156 -6.89 -7.66 4.43
CA GLU A 156 -6.95 -6.96 5.71
C GLU A 156 -5.61 -6.29 6.03
N SER A 157 -5.68 -5.16 6.75
CA SER A 157 -4.47 -4.41 7.13
C SER A 157 -3.51 -5.23 7.98
N LEU A 158 -2.20 -5.12 7.72
CA LEU A 158 -1.17 -5.97 8.35
C LEU A 158 -1.08 -5.85 9.88
N HIS A 159 -1.63 -4.80 10.48
CA HIS A 159 -1.74 -4.72 11.94
C HIS A 159 -2.82 -5.64 12.53
N LYS A 160 -3.71 -6.19 11.69
CA LYS A 160 -4.78 -7.11 12.11
C LYS A 160 -4.39 -8.57 11.87
N ARG A 161 -3.32 -9.03 12.49
CA ARG A 161 -2.83 -10.41 12.30
C ARG A 161 -3.46 -11.45 13.24
N GLY A 162 -4.44 -11.04 14.04
CA GLY A 162 -5.16 -11.94 14.93
C GLY A 162 -4.39 -12.36 16.19
N TYR A 163 -3.28 -11.71 16.53
CA TYR A 163 -2.53 -12.01 17.75
C TYR A 163 -3.29 -11.65 19.03
N ARG A 164 -4.15 -10.62 18.96
CA ARG A 164 -4.91 -10.15 20.13
C ARG A 164 -6.20 -10.92 20.28
N LYS A 165 -6.27 -11.73 21.32
CA LYS A 165 -7.51 -12.41 21.73
C LYS A 165 -8.40 -11.52 22.62
N LEU A 166 -7.80 -10.61 23.39
CA LEU A 166 -8.48 -9.66 24.26
C LEU A 166 -8.06 -8.24 23.86
N THR A 167 -9.03 -7.34 23.71
CA THR A 167 -8.80 -5.94 23.34
C THR A 167 -9.34 -5.02 24.43
N ALA A 168 -8.49 -4.09 24.89
CA ALA A 168 -8.92 -2.96 25.71
C ALA A 168 -9.45 -1.82 24.83
N LYS A 169 -9.97 -0.75 25.43
CA LYS A 169 -10.30 0.48 24.71
C LYS A 169 -9.02 1.09 24.11
N ALA A 170 -9.02 1.37 22.79
CA ALA A 170 -7.94 2.04 22.05
C ALA A 170 -6.54 1.45 22.28
N PRO A 171 -6.31 0.16 21.99
CA PRO A 171 -4.97 -0.41 22.08
C PRO A 171 -4.04 0.18 21.02
N ILE A 172 -2.74 0.24 21.30
CA ILE A 172 -1.73 0.60 20.29
C ILE A 172 -1.80 -0.37 19.10
N ALA A 173 -1.68 0.13 17.86
CA ALA A 173 -1.67 -0.70 16.67
C ALA A 173 -0.46 -1.66 16.68
N GLU A 174 -0.64 -2.90 16.22
CA GLU A 174 0.40 -3.94 16.32
C GLU A 174 1.66 -3.59 15.53
N ASN A 175 1.53 -2.97 14.36
CA ASN A 175 2.66 -2.47 13.56
C ASN A 175 3.42 -1.35 14.28
N LEU A 176 2.74 -0.45 14.96
CA LEU A 176 3.37 0.60 15.76
C LEU A 176 4.08 0.00 16.98
N ALA A 177 3.46 -0.96 17.67
CA ALA A 177 4.08 -1.66 18.79
C ALA A 177 5.36 -2.40 18.34
N ALA A 178 5.31 -3.07 17.19
CA ALA A 178 6.47 -3.73 16.60
C ALA A 178 7.60 -2.73 16.31
N ALA A 179 7.28 -1.58 15.72
CA ALA A 179 8.25 -0.53 15.43
C ALA A 179 8.91 0.01 16.70
N LEU A 180 8.14 0.25 17.76
CA LEU A 180 8.67 0.71 19.05
C LEU A 180 9.68 -0.30 19.62
N ILE A 181 9.40 -1.59 19.57
CA ILE A 181 10.32 -2.63 20.01
C ILE A 181 11.58 -2.63 19.15
N MET A 182 11.44 -2.53 17.82
CA MET A 182 12.58 -2.53 16.89
C MET A 182 13.49 -1.29 17.01
N LEU A 183 12.98 -0.20 17.56
CA LEU A 183 13.77 1.01 17.87
C LEU A 183 14.56 0.89 19.18
N THR A 184 14.32 -0.16 19.98
CA THR A 184 15.06 -0.43 21.20
C THR A 184 16.17 -1.46 20.95
N PRO A 185 17.19 -1.57 21.83
CA PRO A 185 18.20 -2.62 21.77
C PRO A 185 17.66 -3.98 22.28
N TRP A 186 16.35 -4.20 22.18
CA TRP A 186 15.76 -5.46 22.63
C TRP A 186 16.19 -6.64 21.77
N HIS A 187 16.51 -7.74 22.42
CA HIS A 187 16.80 -9.03 21.79
C HIS A 187 15.82 -10.08 22.31
N LYS A 188 15.56 -11.12 21.52
CA LYS A 188 14.62 -12.20 21.84
C LYS A 188 14.91 -12.94 23.16
N ASP A 189 16.14 -12.85 23.65
CA ASP A 189 16.58 -13.47 24.90
C ASP A 189 16.28 -12.58 26.13
N LEU A 190 15.79 -11.35 25.91
CA LEU A 190 15.38 -10.41 26.95
C LEU A 190 13.86 -10.36 27.05
N SER A 191 13.33 -10.31 28.27
CA SER A 191 11.91 -9.99 28.48
C SER A 191 11.65 -8.49 28.27
N LEU A 192 10.43 -8.12 27.93
CA LEU A 192 10.05 -6.71 27.76
C LEU A 192 10.15 -5.90 29.05
N ILE A 193 10.10 -6.53 30.22
CA ILE A 193 10.25 -5.87 31.51
C ILE A 193 11.63 -5.23 31.70
N HIS A 194 12.66 -5.78 31.07
CA HIS A 194 14.02 -5.20 31.11
C HIS A 194 14.15 -3.89 30.32
N ILE A 195 13.16 -3.55 29.48
CA ILE A 195 13.13 -2.35 28.66
C ILE A 195 12.22 -1.30 29.27
N SER A 196 11.12 -1.73 29.88
CA SER A 196 10.06 -0.82 30.34
C SER A 196 10.23 -0.34 31.78
N GLU A 197 11.07 -1.01 32.58
CA GLU A 197 11.34 -0.61 33.97
C GLU A 197 12.72 0.02 34.12
N PRO A 198 12.83 1.24 34.71
CA PRO A 198 14.14 1.78 35.06
C PRO A 198 14.81 0.88 36.07
N THR A 199 16.03 0.48 35.79
CA THR A 199 16.88 -0.21 36.77
C THR A 199 17.08 0.72 37.98
N ARG A 200 16.54 0.33 39.12
CA ARG A 200 16.81 0.99 40.40
C ARG A 200 18.17 0.63 40.92
#